data_d96f7812ec4025df4e18d3be3026127e
#
_entry.id   d96f7812ec4025df4e18d3be3026127e
#
_cell.length_a   1.000
_cell.length_b   1.000
_cell.length_c   1.000
_cell.angle_alpha   90.00
_cell.angle_beta   90.00
_cell.angle_gamma   90.00
#
_symmetry.space_group_name_H-M   'P 1'
#
loop_
_entity.id
_entity.type
_entity.pdbx_description
1 polymer ?
#
loop_
_entity_poly.entity_id
_entity_poly.type
_entity_poly.pdbx_seq_one_letter_code
_entity_poly.pdbx_strand_id
1 'polypeptide(L)'
;KAPALQAARLGDTLDIWTAAYGAPAGDTVYMKRFNNGTVTVIVFKEHIVNITLSDPAGPSKAPPDYKDFIPEDSILQNTKEEQDEKGSYKTEMYTSFSLEKAFPLSEGKFAVVTAQSRTDGKYLATVIDCTPLSQ
;
A
#
# COMPACT_ATOMS: atom_id res chain seq x y z
N LYS A 1 -11.37 -24.78 -13.20
CA LYS A 1 -10.86 -23.42 -13.06
C LYS A 1 -9.90 -23.35 -11.87
N ALA A 2 -8.71 -22.86 -12.10
CA ALA A 2 -7.79 -22.66 -11.00
C ALA A 2 -8.38 -21.65 -10.01
N PRO A 3 -8.23 -21.87 -8.71
CA PRO A 3 -8.63 -20.86 -7.74
C PRO A 3 -7.87 -19.57 -8.02
N ALA A 4 -8.53 -18.45 -7.85
CA ALA A 4 -7.86 -17.16 -7.95
C ALA A 4 -6.71 -17.14 -6.95
N LEU A 5 -5.53 -16.70 -7.40
CA LEU A 5 -4.42 -16.51 -6.48
C LEU A 5 -4.86 -15.51 -5.43
N GLN A 6 -4.65 -15.87 -4.18
CA GLN A 6 -4.96 -14.97 -3.08
C GLN A 6 -4.03 -13.76 -3.18
N ALA A 7 -4.60 -12.57 -3.24
CA ALA A 7 -3.79 -11.36 -3.30
C ALA A 7 -2.98 -11.21 -2.02
N ALA A 8 -1.73 -10.78 -2.16
CA ALA A 8 -0.90 -10.45 -1.03
C ALA A 8 -1.20 -9.00 -0.59
N ARG A 9 -1.14 -8.75 0.70
CA ARG A 9 -1.66 -7.54 1.31
C ARG A 9 -0.70 -6.95 2.32
N LEU A 10 -1.00 -5.75 2.78
CA LEU A 10 -0.30 -5.13 3.89
C LEU A 10 -0.32 -6.07 5.10
N GLY A 11 0.82 -6.27 5.74
CA GLY A 11 0.97 -7.18 6.87
C GLY A 11 1.35 -8.60 6.50
N ASP A 12 1.19 -9.00 5.24
CA ASP A 12 1.60 -10.32 4.78
C ASP A 12 3.12 -10.42 4.69
N THR A 13 3.63 -11.65 4.69
CA THR A 13 5.07 -11.88 4.58
C THR A 13 5.56 -11.65 3.15
N LEU A 14 6.86 -11.41 3.02
CA LEU A 14 7.48 -11.31 1.70
C LEU A 14 7.30 -12.61 0.90
N ASP A 15 7.32 -13.77 1.57
CA ASP A 15 7.12 -15.05 0.88
C ASP A 15 5.72 -15.14 0.26
N ILE A 16 4.71 -14.66 0.96
CA ILE A 16 3.34 -14.62 0.42
C ILE A 16 3.29 -13.69 -0.80
N TRP A 17 3.95 -12.55 -0.74
CA TRP A 17 4.02 -11.61 -1.85
C TRP A 17 4.73 -12.22 -3.06
N THR A 18 5.84 -12.90 -2.83
CA THR A 18 6.59 -13.55 -3.91
C THR A 18 5.77 -14.66 -4.56
N ALA A 19 5.03 -15.42 -3.76
CA ALA A 19 4.14 -16.46 -4.29
C ALA A 19 3.00 -15.89 -5.11
N ALA A 20 2.46 -14.73 -4.70
CA ALA A 20 1.32 -14.11 -5.37
C ALA A 20 1.72 -13.35 -6.64
N TYR A 21 2.83 -12.63 -6.61
CA TYR A 21 3.21 -11.69 -7.68
C TYR A 21 4.49 -12.05 -8.42
N GLY A 22 5.15 -13.12 -8.04
CA GLY A 22 6.43 -13.52 -8.63
C GLY A 22 7.62 -12.89 -7.93
N ALA A 23 8.82 -13.22 -8.38
CA ALA A 23 10.05 -12.72 -7.78
C ALA A 23 10.13 -11.20 -7.93
N PRO A 24 10.45 -10.47 -6.84
CA PRO A 24 10.58 -9.02 -6.93
C PRO A 24 11.86 -8.59 -7.64
N ALA A 25 11.80 -7.41 -8.24
CA ALA A 25 13.01 -6.71 -8.63
C ALA A 25 13.63 -6.18 -7.33
N GLY A 26 14.77 -6.71 -6.95
CA GLY A 26 15.37 -6.39 -5.68
C GLY A 26 16.36 -5.27 -5.80
N ASP A 27 16.14 -4.21 -5.04
CA ASP A 27 17.08 -3.10 -4.98
C ASP A 27 17.82 -3.08 -3.66
N THR A 28 17.10 -3.38 -2.57
CA THR A 28 17.67 -3.39 -1.23
C THR A 28 17.03 -4.50 -0.40
N VAL A 29 17.56 -4.71 0.79
CA VAL A 29 17.00 -5.67 1.75
C VAL A 29 15.57 -5.29 2.16
N TYR A 30 15.28 -3.98 2.22
CA TYR A 30 14.01 -3.50 2.77
C TYR A 30 13.00 -3.14 1.70
N MET A 31 13.43 -2.75 0.51
CA MET A 31 12.54 -2.25 -0.53
C MET A 31 12.52 -3.23 -1.70
N LYS A 32 11.34 -3.65 -2.10
CA LYS A 32 11.13 -4.57 -3.22
C LYS A 32 10.11 -4.00 -4.19
N ARG A 33 10.29 -4.28 -5.48
CA ARG A 33 9.34 -3.87 -6.51
C ARG A 33 8.72 -5.08 -7.17
N PHE A 34 7.42 -5.00 -7.41
CA PHE A 34 6.64 -6.03 -8.07
C PHE A 34 5.88 -5.45 -9.25
N ASN A 35 5.38 -6.32 -10.11
CA ASN A 35 4.46 -5.98 -11.19
C ASN A 35 5.01 -4.85 -12.08
N ASN A 36 6.23 -5.05 -12.61
CA ASN A 36 6.89 -4.11 -13.53
C ASN A 36 7.02 -2.69 -12.94
N GLY A 37 7.24 -2.61 -11.63
CA GLY A 37 7.47 -1.32 -10.97
C GLY A 37 6.21 -0.56 -10.58
N THR A 38 5.02 -1.13 -10.81
CA THR A 38 3.78 -0.47 -10.38
C THR A 38 3.55 -0.58 -8.89
N VAL A 39 4.18 -1.56 -8.23
CA VAL A 39 4.01 -1.81 -6.80
C VAL A 39 5.38 -1.83 -6.14
N THR A 40 5.61 -0.93 -5.19
CA THR A 40 6.83 -0.90 -4.39
C THR A 40 6.45 -1.14 -2.94
N VAL A 41 7.15 -2.07 -2.29
CA VAL A 41 6.85 -2.42 -0.88
C VAL A 41 8.07 -2.20 -0.01
N ILE A 42 7.82 -1.92 1.27
CA ILE A 42 8.85 -1.88 2.29
C ILE A 42 8.61 -3.05 3.23
N VAL A 43 9.68 -3.80 3.50
CA VAL A 43 9.66 -5.00 4.34
C VAL A 43 10.24 -4.66 5.71
N PHE A 44 9.53 -5.04 6.76
CA PHE A 44 9.99 -4.90 8.14
C PHE A 44 9.70 -6.20 8.89
N LYS A 45 10.74 -6.82 9.45
CA LYS A 45 10.63 -8.11 10.14
C LYS A 45 9.88 -9.14 9.29
N GLU A 46 10.27 -9.23 8.01
CA GLU A 46 9.72 -10.16 7.02
C GLU A 46 8.27 -9.87 6.60
N HIS A 47 7.62 -8.84 7.14
CA HIS A 47 6.27 -8.44 6.79
C HIS A 47 6.26 -7.13 6.02
N ILE A 48 5.24 -6.95 5.20
CA ILE A 48 5.09 -5.73 4.39
C ILE A 48 4.42 -4.65 5.24
N VAL A 49 5.11 -3.53 5.43
CA VAL A 49 4.62 -2.39 6.24
C VAL A 49 4.18 -1.19 5.41
N ASN A 50 4.59 -1.14 4.15
CA ASN A 50 4.29 0.00 3.29
C ASN A 50 4.16 -0.50 1.86
N ILE A 51 3.15 0.01 1.15
CA ILE A 51 2.91 -0.32 -0.25
C ILE A 51 2.68 0.98 -1.00
N THR A 52 3.47 1.23 -2.04
CA THR A 52 3.27 2.37 -2.92
C THR A 52 2.82 1.87 -4.29
N LEU A 53 1.66 2.37 -4.73
CA LEU A 53 1.09 2.07 -6.04
C LEU A 53 1.27 3.29 -6.93
N SER A 54 1.94 3.13 -8.05
CA SER A 54 2.16 4.22 -9.00
C SER A 54 2.38 3.64 -10.40
N ASP A 55 2.16 4.46 -11.42
CA ASP A 55 2.43 4.07 -12.79
C ASP A 55 3.83 4.55 -13.15
N PRO A 56 4.77 3.65 -13.52
CA PRO A 56 6.11 4.04 -13.92
C PRO A 56 6.14 4.95 -15.14
N ALA A 57 5.09 4.92 -15.97
CA ALA A 57 4.98 5.79 -17.14
C ALA A 57 4.60 7.23 -16.79
N GLY A 58 4.22 7.49 -15.55
CA GLY A 58 3.87 8.83 -15.06
C GLY A 58 2.46 8.90 -14.48
N PRO A 59 2.01 10.12 -14.12
CA PRO A 59 0.71 10.31 -13.49
C PRO A 59 -0.45 9.78 -14.32
N SER A 60 -1.47 9.24 -13.68
CA SER A 60 -2.61 8.59 -14.33
C SER A 60 -3.89 9.39 -14.14
N LYS A 61 -4.86 9.17 -15.05
CA LYS A 61 -6.16 9.85 -14.99
C LYS A 61 -7.06 9.31 -13.90
N ALA A 62 -6.85 8.03 -13.51
CA ALA A 62 -7.65 7.39 -12.48
C ALA A 62 -6.77 7.02 -11.29
N PRO A 63 -7.31 7.03 -10.07
CA PRO A 63 -6.53 6.61 -8.91
C PRO A 63 -6.23 5.12 -9.00
N PRO A 64 -5.05 4.69 -8.52
CA PRO A 64 -4.76 3.27 -8.40
C PRO A 64 -5.81 2.59 -7.51
N ASP A 65 -6.23 1.38 -7.91
CA ASP A 65 -7.10 0.58 -7.07
C ASP A 65 -6.25 -0.11 -6.01
N TYR A 66 -6.49 0.22 -4.74
CA TYR A 66 -5.70 -0.30 -3.64
C TYR A 66 -6.38 -1.40 -2.83
N LYS A 67 -7.64 -1.73 -3.14
CA LYS A 67 -8.44 -2.62 -2.27
C LYS A 67 -7.87 -4.02 -2.15
N ASP A 68 -7.20 -4.51 -3.19
CA ASP A 68 -6.59 -5.84 -3.16
C ASP A 68 -5.32 -5.89 -2.31
N PHE A 69 -4.80 -4.72 -1.90
CA PHE A 69 -3.55 -4.63 -1.16
C PHE A 69 -3.75 -4.34 0.34
N ILE A 70 -4.96 -4.06 0.78
CA ILE A 70 -5.24 -3.86 2.19
C ILE A 70 -5.87 -5.13 2.78
N PRO A 71 -5.74 -5.37 4.10
CA PRO A 71 -6.37 -6.54 4.72
C PRO A 71 -7.87 -6.61 4.43
N GLU A 72 -8.39 -7.82 4.23
CA GLU A 72 -9.80 -8.01 3.92
C GLU A 72 -10.73 -7.53 5.04
N ASP A 73 -10.25 -7.59 6.29
CA ASP A 73 -11.00 -7.16 7.46
C ASP A 73 -10.82 -5.68 7.78
N SER A 74 -10.36 -4.88 6.81
CA SER A 74 -10.15 -3.45 7.00
C SER A 74 -11.48 -2.71 7.15
N ILE A 75 -11.54 -1.83 8.15
CA ILE A 75 -12.70 -1.01 8.44
C ILE A 75 -12.28 0.45 8.38
N LEU A 76 -12.92 1.21 7.48
CA LEU A 76 -12.65 2.65 7.35
C LEU A 76 -13.15 3.38 8.60
N GLN A 77 -12.27 4.16 9.22
CA GLN A 77 -12.60 4.91 10.41
C GLN A 77 -12.83 6.39 10.12
N ASN A 78 -12.07 6.93 9.17
CA ASN A 78 -12.03 8.38 9.00
C ASN A 78 -11.40 8.69 7.64
N THR A 79 -11.85 9.78 7.02
CA THR A 79 -11.30 10.29 5.77
C THR A 79 -10.99 11.77 5.95
N LYS A 80 -9.83 12.19 5.46
CA LYS A 80 -9.38 13.56 5.54
C LYS A 80 -8.85 14.01 4.19
N GLU A 81 -9.16 15.22 3.78
CA GLU A 81 -8.64 15.78 2.54
C GLU A 81 -7.85 17.05 2.85
N GLU A 82 -6.66 17.14 2.25
CA GLU A 82 -5.76 18.27 2.45
C GLU A 82 -5.19 18.70 1.11
N GLN A 83 -4.77 19.96 1.03
CA GLN A 83 -4.10 20.51 -0.15
C GLN A 83 -2.91 21.34 0.29
N ASP A 84 -1.86 21.30 -0.52
CA ASP A 84 -0.73 22.20 -0.39
C ASP A 84 -0.34 22.71 -1.79
N GLU A 85 0.81 23.36 -1.90
CA GLU A 85 1.26 23.92 -3.18
C GLU A 85 1.49 22.84 -4.25
N LYS A 86 1.82 21.63 -3.84
CA LYS A 86 2.21 20.54 -4.73
C LYS A 86 1.05 19.66 -5.13
N GLY A 87 0.06 19.48 -4.26
CA GLY A 87 -0.99 18.55 -4.56
C GLY A 87 -2.16 18.56 -3.60
N SER A 88 -3.08 17.65 -3.92
CA SER A 88 -4.21 17.30 -3.08
C SER A 88 -4.00 15.89 -2.55
N TYR A 89 -4.33 15.67 -1.29
CA TYR A 89 -4.10 14.40 -0.62
C TYR A 89 -5.37 13.96 0.08
N LYS A 90 -5.79 12.73 -0.22
CA LYS A 90 -6.89 12.10 0.49
C LYS A 90 -6.31 11.02 1.38
N THR A 91 -6.50 11.15 2.69
CA THR A 91 -6.02 10.17 3.66
C THR A 91 -7.22 9.42 4.22
N GLU A 92 -7.21 8.11 4.04
CA GLU A 92 -8.23 7.22 4.59
C GLU A 92 -7.58 6.41 5.71
N MET A 93 -8.13 6.52 6.92
CA MET A 93 -7.63 5.82 8.09
C MET A 93 -8.45 4.56 8.30
N TYR A 94 -7.77 3.43 8.40
CA TYR A 94 -8.39 2.11 8.58
C TYR A 94 -7.89 1.44 9.85
N THR A 95 -8.68 0.47 10.31
CA THR A 95 -8.23 -0.51 11.29
C THR A 95 -8.45 -1.91 10.74
N SER A 96 -7.57 -2.84 11.14
CA SER A 96 -7.64 -4.23 10.72
C SER A 96 -7.17 -5.12 11.87
N PHE A 97 -8.01 -6.07 12.25
CA PHE A 97 -7.66 -7.01 13.31
C PHE A 97 -6.50 -7.92 12.87
N SER A 98 -6.50 -8.36 11.62
CA SER A 98 -5.42 -9.21 11.12
C SER A 98 -4.09 -8.47 11.04
N LEU A 99 -4.11 -7.16 10.74
CA LEU A 99 -2.90 -6.35 10.74
C LEU A 99 -2.32 -6.21 12.16
N GLU A 100 -3.18 -6.10 13.15
CA GLU A 100 -2.74 -6.03 14.55
C GLU A 100 -1.95 -7.27 14.96
N LYS A 101 -2.32 -8.44 14.43
CA LYS A 101 -1.58 -9.66 14.70
C LYS A 101 -0.17 -9.63 14.13
N ALA A 102 -0.02 -9.07 12.93
CA ALA A 102 1.30 -8.94 12.29
C ALA A 102 2.14 -7.86 12.95
N PHE A 103 1.51 -6.76 13.34
CA PHE A 103 2.18 -5.60 13.94
C PHE A 103 1.39 -5.13 15.16
N PRO A 104 1.60 -5.76 16.34
CA PRO A 104 0.83 -5.41 17.54
C PRO A 104 0.92 -3.94 17.94
N LEU A 105 2.08 -3.31 17.75
CA LEU A 105 2.25 -1.90 18.10
C LEU A 105 1.45 -0.95 17.23
N SER A 106 1.00 -1.39 16.07
CA SER A 106 0.15 -0.60 15.19
C SER A 106 -1.29 -0.47 15.71
N GLU A 107 -1.70 -1.37 16.61
CA GLU A 107 -3.10 -1.50 17.03
C GLU A 107 -4.04 -1.75 15.85
N GLY A 108 -3.50 -2.28 14.74
CA GLY A 108 -4.24 -2.53 13.52
C GLY A 108 -4.50 -1.28 12.67
N LYS A 109 -3.92 -0.15 13.04
CA LYS A 109 -4.14 1.13 12.35
C LYS A 109 -3.19 1.28 11.16
N PHE A 110 -3.73 1.75 10.05
CA PHE A 110 -2.92 2.11 8.89
C PHE A 110 -3.64 3.20 8.09
N ALA A 111 -2.90 3.86 7.21
CA ALA A 111 -3.42 4.94 6.39
C ALA A 111 -3.27 4.61 4.90
N VAL A 112 -4.23 5.03 4.11
CA VAL A 112 -4.13 5.02 2.64
C VAL A 112 -4.16 6.48 2.18
N VAL A 113 -3.06 6.93 1.58
CA VAL A 113 -2.93 8.30 1.11
C VAL A 113 -2.91 8.30 -0.41
N THR A 114 -3.89 8.96 -1.01
CA THR A 114 -3.94 9.13 -2.47
C THR A 114 -3.49 10.54 -2.79
N ALA A 115 -2.42 10.67 -3.57
CA ALA A 115 -1.85 11.95 -3.95
C ALA A 115 -2.24 12.30 -5.38
N GLN A 116 -2.69 13.54 -5.56
CA GLN A 116 -3.18 14.06 -6.83
C GLN A 116 -2.51 15.40 -7.12
N SER A 117 -2.08 15.60 -8.36
CA SER A 117 -1.48 16.87 -8.78
C SER A 117 -2.53 17.98 -8.80
N ARG A 118 -2.18 19.14 -8.27
CA ARG A 118 -3.06 20.31 -8.34
C ARG A 118 -3.11 20.93 -9.73
N THR A 119 -2.07 20.72 -10.52
CA THR A 119 -1.94 21.38 -11.83
C THR A 119 -2.91 20.77 -12.86
N ASP A 120 -2.95 19.44 -12.94
CA ASP A 120 -3.73 18.75 -13.99
C ASP A 120 -4.72 17.73 -13.43
N GLY A 121 -4.78 17.56 -12.11
CA GLY A 121 -5.70 16.63 -11.47
C GLY A 121 -5.33 15.17 -11.63
N LYS A 122 -4.18 14.86 -12.22
CA LYS A 122 -3.75 13.49 -12.38
C LYS A 122 -3.25 12.90 -11.08
N TYR A 123 -3.43 11.59 -10.93
CA TYR A 123 -3.02 10.87 -9.73
C TYR A 123 -1.55 10.49 -9.81
N LEU A 124 -0.82 10.81 -8.74
CA LEU A 124 0.63 10.58 -8.65
C LEU A 124 0.95 9.23 -8.06
N ALA A 125 0.31 8.89 -6.95
CA ALA A 125 0.54 7.62 -6.26
C ALA A 125 -0.52 7.41 -5.18
N THR A 126 -0.65 6.15 -4.75
CA THR A 126 -1.38 5.79 -3.55
C THR A 126 -0.42 5.04 -2.63
N VAL A 127 -0.32 5.48 -1.39
CA VAL A 127 0.58 4.89 -0.40
C VAL A 127 -0.25 4.29 0.73
N ILE A 128 -0.03 3.00 1.00
CA ILE A 128 -0.64 2.27 2.10
C ILE A 128 0.44 2.10 3.15
N ASP A 129 0.25 2.69 4.33
CA ASP A 129 1.35 2.81 5.28
C ASP A 129 0.93 2.54 6.71
N CYS A 130 1.65 1.62 7.35
CA CYS A 130 1.61 1.44 8.80
C CYS A 130 3.00 1.59 9.44
N THR A 131 3.97 2.14 8.70
CA THR A 131 5.36 2.24 9.16
C THR A 131 5.52 2.94 10.51
N PRO A 132 4.88 4.10 10.77
CA PRO A 132 5.05 4.77 12.06
C PRO A 132 4.52 3.96 13.24
N LEU A 133 3.65 2.99 12.98
CA LEU A 133 2.93 2.25 14.00
C LEU A 133 3.49 0.84 14.20
N SER A 134 4.44 0.44 13.37
CA SER A 134 5.00 -0.91 13.36
C SER A 134 6.27 -1.05 14.20
N GLN A 135 6.79 0.06 14.67
CA GLN A 135 8.04 0.08 15.46
C GLN A 135 7.87 -0.42 16.87
#